data_e148b2680df0a555142ad2b0e6182850
#
_entry.id   e148b2680df0a555142ad2b0e6182850
#
_cell.length_a   1.000
_cell.length_b   1.000
_cell.length_c   1.000
_cell.angle_alpha   90.00
_cell.angle_beta   90.00
_cell.angle_gamma   90.00
#
_symmetry.space_group_name_H-M   'P 1'
#
loop_
_entity.id
_entity.type
_entity.pdbx_description
1 polymer ?
#
loop_
_entity_poly.entity_id
_entity_poly.type
_entity_poly.pdbx_seq_one_letter_code
_entity_poly.pdbx_strand_id
1 'polypeptide(L)'
;MAYHRMMTDMLNKTEMRPVIGLMSGTSADGIDGCILLTDGQHVKHTGISLCQPYPGPVEKAIQAARRDPASFLADPQRRTALINAITDSHAESVYHLLRIAAEEGLPAV
;
A
#
# COMPACT_ATOMS: atom_id res chain seq x y z
N MET A 1 -24.27 4.46 -18.27
CA MET A 1 -23.09 5.23 -17.89
C MET A 1 -21.85 4.34 -17.96
N ALA A 2 -20.73 4.89 -18.40
CA ALA A 2 -19.49 4.12 -18.59
C ALA A 2 -18.99 3.45 -17.31
N TYR A 3 -19.08 4.15 -16.17
CA TYR A 3 -18.67 3.60 -14.88
C TYR A 3 -19.51 2.38 -14.47
N HIS A 4 -20.82 2.48 -14.61
CA HIS A 4 -21.73 1.37 -14.27
C HIS A 4 -21.45 0.15 -15.17
N ARG A 5 -21.24 0.38 -16.45
CA ARG A 5 -20.92 -0.68 -17.39
C ARG A 5 -19.59 -1.37 -17.04
N MET A 6 -18.59 -0.58 -16.70
CA MET A 6 -17.30 -1.09 -16.29
C MET A 6 -17.40 -1.95 -15.03
N MET A 7 -18.17 -1.52 -14.03
CA MET A 7 -18.39 -2.28 -12.80
C MET A 7 -19.13 -3.59 -13.10
N THR A 8 -20.17 -3.54 -13.96
CA THR A 8 -20.92 -4.72 -14.34
C THR A 8 -20.02 -5.71 -15.08
N ASP A 9 -19.18 -5.24 -16.00
CA ASP A 9 -18.24 -6.09 -16.74
C ASP A 9 -17.23 -6.74 -15.80
N MET A 10 -16.72 -6.02 -14.80
CA MET A 10 -15.82 -6.58 -13.80
C MET A 10 -16.46 -7.68 -12.98
N LEU A 11 -17.74 -7.52 -12.62
CA LEU A 11 -18.45 -8.47 -11.78
C LEU A 11 -18.93 -9.70 -12.55
N ASN A 12 -19.25 -9.55 -13.84
CA ASN A 12 -19.83 -10.61 -14.64
C ASN A 12 -18.80 -11.41 -15.45
N LYS A 13 -17.62 -10.85 -15.65
CA LYS A 13 -16.53 -11.56 -16.33
C LYS A 13 -15.56 -12.13 -15.32
N THR A 14 -15.15 -13.36 -15.55
CA THR A 14 -14.10 -14.00 -14.75
C THR A 14 -12.71 -13.48 -15.11
N GLU A 15 -12.63 -12.22 -15.51
CA GLU A 15 -11.38 -11.59 -15.89
C GLU A 15 -10.57 -11.21 -14.65
N MET A 16 -9.40 -11.78 -14.54
CA MET A 16 -8.48 -11.50 -13.44
C MET A 16 -7.69 -10.22 -13.72
N ARG A 17 -7.64 -9.33 -12.73
CA ARG A 17 -6.91 -8.05 -12.83
C ARG A 17 -5.86 -7.95 -11.75
N PRO A 18 -4.70 -7.35 -12.06
CA PRO A 18 -3.70 -7.09 -11.02
C PRO A 18 -4.18 -6.03 -10.04
N VAL A 19 -4.00 -6.32 -8.76
CA VAL A 19 -4.36 -5.40 -7.67
C VAL A 19 -3.20 -5.36 -6.68
N ILE A 20 -2.87 -4.16 -6.23
CA ILE A 20 -1.84 -3.96 -5.20
C ILE A 20 -2.51 -3.90 -3.83
N GLY A 21 -1.99 -4.68 -2.89
CA GLY A 21 -2.34 -4.58 -1.49
C GLY A 21 -1.14 -4.12 -0.68
N LEU A 22 -1.38 -3.19 0.25
CA LEU A 22 -0.36 -2.70 1.17
C LEU A 22 -0.84 -2.84 2.60
N MET A 23 0.10 -3.13 3.50
CA MET A 23 -0.19 -3.18 4.92
C MET A 23 1.00 -2.67 5.73
N SER A 24 0.73 -1.78 6.69
CA SER A 24 1.67 -1.45 7.75
C SER A 24 1.14 -2.07 9.03
N GLY A 25 1.82 -3.10 9.52
CA GLY A 25 1.35 -3.89 10.65
C GLY A 25 1.51 -3.21 12.00
N THR A 26 1.13 -3.91 13.07
CA THR A 26 1.18 -3.38 14.44
C THR A 26 2.59 -3.13 14.94
N SER A 27 3.60 -3.80 14.39
CA SER A 27 5.02 -3.52 14.68
C SER A 27 5.44 -2.15 14.18
N ALA A 28 4.75 -1.62 13.17
CA ALA A 28 5.00 -0.30 12.58
C ALA A 28 6.46 -0.09 12.14
N ASP A 29 7.11 -1.15 11.70
CA ASP A 29 8.52 -1.13 11.28
C ASP A 29 8.69 -1.01 9.77
N GLY A 30 7.63 -1.19 9.00
CA GLY A 30 7.69 -1.11 7.56
C GLY A 30 6.35 -1.38 6.89
N ILE A 31 6.39 -1.46 5.57
CA ILE A 31 5.24 -1.69 4.71
C ILE A 31 5.43 -3.03 4.00
N ASP A 32 4.43 -3.89 4.12
CA ASP A 32 4.34 -5.11 3.32
C ASP A 32 3.41 -4.85 2.14
N GLY A 33 3.84 -5.23 0.96
CA GLY A 33 3.04 -5.07 -0.24
C GLY A 33 3.06 -6.33 -1.09
N CYS A 34 2.01 -6.52 -1.85
CA CYS A 34 1.93 -7.62 -2.79
C CYS A 34 1.06 -7.26 -3.99
N ILE A 35 1.19 -8.04 -5.05
CA ILE A 35 0.31 -7.96 -6.20
C ILE A 35 -0.44 -9.27 -6.30
N LEU A 36 -1.76 -9.17 -6.40
CA LEU A 36 -2.66 -10.29 -6.59
C LEU A 36 -3.41 -10.12 -7.89
N LEU A 37 -3.84 -11.22 -8.47
CA LEU A 37 -4.82 -11.22 -9.55
C LEU A 37 -6.17 -11.56 -8.96
N THR A 38 -7.18 -10.79 -9.30
CA THR A 38 -8.53 -11.02 -8.78
C THR A 38 -9.59 -10.59 -9.79
N ASP A 39 -10.72 -11.26 -9.74
CA ASP A 39 -11.95 -10.91 -10.46
C ASP A 39 -13.01 -10.35 -9.51
N GLY A 40 -12.64 -10.11 -8.25
CA GLY A 40 -13.57 -9.67 -7.21
C GLY A 40 -14.12 -10.81 -6.34
N GLN A 41 -14.00 -12.04 -6.77
CA GLN A 41 -14.46 -13.24 -6.03
C GLN A 41 -13.33 -14.23 -5.77
N HIS A 42 -12.45 -14.38 -6.75
CA HIS A 42 -11.31 -15.29 -6.68
C HIS A 42 -10.02 -14.51 -6.60
N VAL A 43 -9.03 -15.08 -5.94
CA VAL A 43 -7.71 -14.49 -5.77
C VAL A 43 -6.66 -15.48 -6.22
N LYS A 44 -5.73 -14.98 -7.02
CA LYS A 44 -4.56 -15.75 -7.45
C LYS A 44 -3.30 -14.97 -7.10
N HIS A 45 -2.36 -15.64 -6.46
CA HIS A 45 -1.08 -15.04 -6.10
C HIS A 45 -0.18 -14.94 -7.33
N THR A 46 0.50 -13.79 -7.47
CA THR A 46 1.50 -13.59 -8.53
C THR A 46 2.90 -13.98 -8.08
N GLY A 47 3.12 -14.11 -6.77
CA GLY A 47 4.44 -14.27 -6.21
C GLY A 47 5.21 -12.96 -6.07
N ILE A 48 4.65 -11.84 -6.49
CA ILE A 48 5.29 -10.53 -6.37
C ILE A 48 4.94 -9.93 -5.02
N SER A 49 5.95 -9.71 -4.21
CA SER A 49 5.79 -9.10 -2.88
C SER A 49 6.96 -8.19 -2.57
N LEU A 50 6.75 -7.32 -1.60
CA LEU A 50 7.72 -6.33 -1.16
C LEU A 50 7.60 -6.18 0.35
N CYS A 51 8.74 -6.12 1.01
CA CYS A 51 8.82 -5.75 2.42
C CYS A 51 9.76 -4.55 2.50
N GLN A 52 9.22 -3.38 2.76
CA GLN A 52 9.98 -2.14 2.77
C GLN A 52 10.01 -1.56 4.17
N PRO A 53 11.17 -1.60 4.86
CA PRO A 53 11.30 -0.98 6.17
C PRO A 53 11.11 0.53 6.08
N TYR A 54 10.53 1.14 7.13
CA TYR A 54 10.55 2.58 7.25
C TYR A 54 11.99 3.05 7.48
N PRO A 55 12.36 4.25 6.99
CA PRO A 55 13.62 4.86 7.42
C PRO A 55 13.69 4.96 8.94
N GLY A 56 14.87 4.79 9.51
CA GLY A 56 15.04 4.79 10.96
C GLY A 56 14.39 5.96 11.68
N PRO A 57 14.56 7.21 11.21
CA PRO A 57 13.89 8.36 11.84
C PRO A 57 12.37 8.28 11.81
N VAL A 58 11.78 7.72 10.75
CA VAL A 58 10.32 7.55 10.63
C VAL A 58 9.84 6.51 11.63
N GLU A 59 10.50 5.37 11.71
CA GLU A 59 10.18 4.33 12.67
C GLU A 59 10.22 4.87 14.11
N LYS A 60 11.27 5.61 14.45
CA LYS A 60 11.40 6.23 15.77
C LYS A 60 10.27 7.21 16.06
N ALA A 61 9.88 7.99 15.06
CA ALA A 61 8.79 8.97 15.20
C ALA A 61 7.45 8.26 15.42
N ILE A 62 7.20 7.15 14.73
CA ILE A 62 6.00 6.34 14.93
C ILE A 62 5.97 5.79 16.36
N GLN A 63 7.08 5.23 16.84
CA GLN A 63 7.15 4.68 18.20
C GLN A 63 6.96 5.76 19.25
N ALA A 64 7.52 6.96 19.06
CA ALA A 64 7.33 8.09 19.95
C ALA A 64 5.87 8.54 20.00
N ALA A 65 5.20 8.60 18.85
CA ALA A 65 3.78 8.95 18.77
C ALA A 65 2.90 7.93 19.50
N ARG A 66 3.24 6.66 19.41
CA ARG A 66 2.50 5.59 20.10
C ARG A 66 2.67 5.63 21.59
N ARG A 67 3.87 5.99 22.07
CA ARG A 67 4.15 6.08 23.52
C ARG A 67 3.47 7.27 24.18
N ASP A 68 3.38 8.40 23.48
CA ASP A 68 2.77 9.63 24.00
C ASP A 68 1.90 10.28 22.93
N PRO A 69 0.69 9.74 22.69
CA PRO A 69 -0.20 10.29 21.66
C PRO A 69 -0.60 11.74 21.91
N ALA A 70 -0.78 12.13 23.19
CA ALA A 70 -1.21 13.48 23.52
C ALA A 70 -0.18 14.53 23.12
N SER A 71 1.09 14.27 23.39
CA SER A 71 2.19 15.16 23.00
C SER A 71 2.32 15.26 21.50
N PHE A 72 2.17 14.13 20.79
CA PHE A 72 2.22 14.09 19.34
C PHE A 72 1.07 14.89 18.72
N LEU A 73 -0.16 14.69 19.21
CA LEU A 73 -1.35 15.38 18.69
C LEU A 73 -1.31 16.88 18.95
N ALA A 74 -0.64 17.31 20.02
CA ALA A 74 -0.51 18.72 20.37
C ALA A 74 0.52 19.46 19.51
N ASP A 75 1.32 18.75 18.71
CA ASP A 75 2.37 19.34 17.88
C ASP A 75 2.01 19.20 16.39
N PRO A 76 1.41 20.24 15.76
CA PRO A 76 0.99 20.14 14.35
C PRO A 76 2.14 19.89 13.37
N GLN A 77 3.33 20.41 13.65
CA GLN A 77 4.48 20.23 12.77
C GLN A 77 4.96 18.78 12.78
N ARG A 78 5.08 18.18 13.97
CA ARG A 78 5.44 16.76 14.10
C ARG A 78 4.41 15.87 13.44
N ARG A 79 3.14 16.17 13.64
CA ARG A 79 2.02 15.42 13.07
C ARG A 79 2.06 15.42 11.55
N THR A 80 2.18 16.61 10.96
CA THR A 80 2.25 16.78 9.50
C THR A 80 3.48 16.08 8.92
N ALA A 81 4.63 16.24 9.54
CA ALA A 81 5.87 15.61 9.07
C ALA A 81 5.76 14.10 9.06
N LEU A 82 5.20 13.50 10.11
CA LEU A 82 5.05 12.04 10.18
C LEU A 82 4.02 11.53 9.19
N ILE A 83 2.88 12.20 9.05
CA ILE A 83 1.86 11.84 8.06
C ILE A 83 2.46 11.84 6.65
N ASN A 84 3.20 12.88 6.30
CA ASN A 84 3.84 12.99 5.00
C ASN A 84 4.87 11.89 4.79
N ALA A 85 5.68 11.59 5.79
CA ALA A 85 6.70 10.56 5.70
C ALA A 85 6.10 9.16 5.50
N ILE A 86 5.02 8.85 6.21
CA ILE A 86 4.31 7.57 6.06
C ILE A 86 3.66 7.49 4.67
N THR A 87 3.04 8.57 4.23
CA THR A 87 2.42 8.64 2.90
C THR A 87 3.45 8.45 1.79
N ASP A 88 4.58 9.12 1.89
CA ASP A 88 5.67 8.98 0.93
C ASP A 88 6.21 7.56 0.88
N SER A 89 6.34 6.90 2.02
CA SER A 89 6.80 5.51 2.09
C SER A 89 5.82 4.55 1.42
N HIS A 90 4.52 4.78 1.58
CA HIS A 90 3.49 4.00 0.90
C HIS A 90 3.53 4.22 -0.61
N ALA A 91 3.63 5.47 -1.04
CA ALA A 91 3.75 5.80 -2.47
C ALA A 91 4.98 5.17 -3.10
N GLU A 92 6.11 5.19 -2.39
CA GLU A 92 7.34 4.56 -2.85
C GLU A 92 7.18 3.04 -2.99
N SER A 93 6.49 2.40 -2.04
CA SER A 93 6.21 0.97 -2.11
C SER A 93 5.35 0.61 -3.33
N VAL A 94 4.32 1.41 -3.62
CA VAL A 94 3.48 1.23 -4.82
C VAL A 94 4.34 1.36 -6.07
N TYR A 95 5.19 2.38 -6.11
CA TYR A 95 6.05 2.61 -7.27
C TYR A 95 6.97 1.42 -7.53
N HIS A 96 7.58 0.85 -6.50
CA HIS A 96 8.43 -0.32 -6.63
C HIS A 96 7.65 -1.54 -7.12
N LEU A 97 6.44 -1.77 -6.60
CA LEU A 97 5.59 -2.87 -7.03
C LEU A 97 5.18 -2.72 -8.49
N LEU A 98 4.82 -1.51 -8.92
CA LEU A 98 4.48 -1.24 -10.32
C LEU A 98 5.67 -1.53 -11.26
N ARG A 99 6.86 -1.17 -10.83
CA ARG A 99 8.07 -1.45 -11.61
C ARG A 99 8.32 -2.94 -11.74
N ILE A 100 8.20 -3.69 -10.64
CA ILE A 100 8.36 -5.13 -10.66
C ILE A 100 7.30 -5.78 -11.56
N ALA A 101 6.05 -5.32 -11.46
CA ALA A 101 4.97 -5.83 -12.29
C ALA A 101 5.25 -5.62 -13.79
N ALA A 102 5.77 -4.46 -14.16
CA ALA A 102 6.12 -4.18 -15.55
C ALA A 102 7.26 -5.08 -16.04
N GLU A 103 8.28 -5.30 -15.21
CA GLU A 103 9.38 -6.19 -15.52
C GLU A 103 8.93 -7.65 -15.69
N GLU A 104 7.92 -8.07 -14.92
CA GLU A 104 7.34 -9.42 -15.00
C GLU A 104 6.29 -9.55 -16.10
N GLY A 105 5.99 -8.48 -16.84
CA GLY A 105 5.06 -8.51 -17.94
C GLY A 105 3.59 -8.57 -17.56
N LEU A 106 3.24 -8.17 -16.33
CA LEU A 106 1.85 -8.11 -15.92
C LEU A 106 1.11 -6.98 -16.63
N PRO A 107 -0.21 -7.13 -16.85
CA PRO A 107 -1.04 -6.03 -17.34
C PRO A 107 -0.99 -4.83 -16.39
N ALA A 108 -1.42 -3.67 -16.88
CA ALA A 108 -1.48 -2.47 -16.04
C ALA A 108 -2.36 -2.69 -14.80
N VAL A 109 -1.87 -2.25 -13.66
CA VAL A 109 -2.55 -2.36 -12.37
C VAL A 109 -3.67 -1.30 -12.28
#